data_c543a4e360c798133aec2b04bf3f4f7f
#
_entry.id   c543a4e360c798133aec2b04bf3f4f7f
#
_cell.length_a   1.000
_cell.length_b   1.000
_cell.length_c   1.000
_cell.angle_alpha   90.00
_cell.angle_beta   90.00
_cell.angle_gamma   90.00
#
_symmetry.space_group_name_H-M   'P 1'
#
loop_
_entity.id
_entity.type
_entity.pdbx_description
1 polymer ?
#
loop_
_entity_poly.entity_id
_entity_poly.type
_entity_poly.pdbx_seq_one_letter_code
_entity_poly.pdbx_strand_id
1 'polypeptide(L)'
;MKIITGGAGFIGSAICWKLNLSGITDILIVDEDTKGTKKQNIEGLKFNDFVDKDTFLKQVEKGAINYKVDSIYHMGACSSTTENNMEYLIENNVEYSKSLGKWCLSNNAKYIYAS
;
A
#
# COMPACT_ATOMS: atom_id res chain seq x y z
N MET A 1 4.78 9.39 8.66
CA MET A 1 4.24 8.89 7.37
C MET A 1 3.55 7.57 7.56
N LYS A 2 2.31 7.47 7.15
CA LYS A 2 1.57 6.21 7.09
C LYS A 2 1.47 5.79 5.64
N ILE A 3 1.74 4.52 5.37
CA ILE A 3 1.73 3.99 4.01
C ILE A 3 0.54 3.04 3.88
N ILE A 4 -0.22 3.19 2.81
CA ILE A 4 -1.35 2.31 2.52
C ILE A 4 -1.11 1.67 1.16
N THR A 5 -0.77 0.39 1.14
CA THR A 5 -0.69 -0.35 -0.13
C THR A 5 -2.09 -0.76 -0.52
N GLY A 6 -2.38 -0.75 -1.82
CA GLY A 6 -3.75 -0.91 -2.26
C GLY A 6 -4.63 0.27 -1.88
N GLY A 7 -4.02 1.44 -1.64
CA GLY A 7 -4.70 2.61 -1.11
C GLY A 7 -5.77 3.21 -2.02
N ALA A 8 -5.73 2.88 -3.31
CA ALA A 8 -6.77 3.32 -4.24
C ALA A 8 -7.90 2.30 -4.38
N GLY A 9 -7.78 1.13 -3.75
CA GLY A 9 -8.85 0.14 -3.70
C GLY A 9 -9.93 0.53 -2.71
N PHE A 10 -10.99 -0.28 -2.66
CA PHE A 10 -12.15 0.03 -1.81
C PHE A 10 -11.76 0.12 -0.32
N ILE A 11 -11.08 -0.90 0.20
CA ILE A 11 -10.73 -0.94 1.62
C ILE A 11 -9.60 0.04 1.92
N GLY A 12 -8.57 0.10 1.07
CA GLY A 12 -7.44 1.02 1.26
C GLY A 12 -7.86 2.47 1.28
N SER A 13 -8.75 2.87 0.37
CA SER A 13 -9.28 4.23 0.34
C SER A 13 -10.14 4.55 1.56
N ALA A 14 -10.88 3.56 2.07
CA ALA A 14 -11.66 3.73 3.28
C ALA A 14 -10.75 3.98 4.50
N ILE A 15 -9.61 3.30 4.55
CA ILE A 15 -8.61 3.53 5.60
C ILE A 15 -8.07 4.96 5.51
N CYS A 16 -7.72 5.42 4.31
CA CYS A 16 -7.26 6.79 4.11
C CYS A 16 -8.31 7.81 4.56
N TRP A 17 -9.55 7.58 4.18
CA TRP A 17 -10.67 8.43 4.60
C TRP A 17 -10.79 8.49 6.12
N LYS A 18 -10.70 7.35 6.79
CA LYS A 18 -10.77 7.29 8.24
C LYS A 18 -9.62 8.03 8.91
N LEU A 19 -8.41 7.89 8.37
CA LEU A 19 -7.24 8.62 8.86
C LEU A 19 -7.43 10.12 8.67
N ASN A 20 -7.97 10.54 7.53
CA ASN A 20 -8.27 11.95 7.28
C ASN A 20 -9.27 12.50 8.30
N LEU A 21 -10.28 11.73 8.69
CA LEU A 21 -11.22 12.15 9.74
C LEU A 21 -10.52 12.42 11.06
N SER A 22 -9.44 11.72 11.35
CA SER A 22 -8.63 11.93 12.54
C SER A 22 -7.59 13.03 12.39
N GLY A 23 -7.60 13.75 11.27
CA GLY A 23 -6.65 14.81 11.00
C GLY A 23 -5.32 14.35 10.44
N ILE A 24 -5.19 13.08 10.09
CA ILE A 24 -3.94 12.53 9.55
C ILE A 24 -3.96 12.65 8.03
N THR A 25 -3.00 13.39 7.50
CA THR A 25 -2.85 13.61 6.05
C THR A 25 -1.45 13.21 5.55
N ASP A 26 -0.54 12.88 6.45
CA ASP A 26 0.81 12.43 6.10
C ASP A 26 0.76 10.96 5.69
N ILE A 27 0.27 10.73 4.48
CA ILE A 27 -0.07 9.42 3.96
C ILE A 27 0.55 9.24 2.58
N LEU A 28 1.14 8.07 2.35
CA LEU A 28 1.58 7.64 1.03
C LEU A 28 0.65 6.55 0.55
N ILE A 29 0.05 6.75 -0.61
CA ILE A 29 -0.78 5.72 -1.26
C ILE A 29 0.09 4.96 -2.25
N VAL A 30 0.09 3.65 -2.13
CA VAL A 30 0.81 2.74 -3.02
C VAL A 30 -0.21 1.84 -3.71
N ASP A 31 -0.28 1.90 -5.02
CA ASP A 31 -1.20 1.07 -5.79
C ASP A 31 -0.73 1.00 -7.24
N GLU A 32 -1.49 0.30 -8.04
CA GLU A 32 -1.30 0.31 -9.48
C GLU A 32 -1.77 1.66 -10.03
N ASP A 33 -1.34 1.96 -11.27
CA ASP A 33 -1.76 3.18 -11.95
C ASP A 33 -3.28 3.31 -11.91
N THR A 34 -3.76 4.47 -11.46
CA THR A 34 -5.19 4.67 -11.22
C THR A 34 -5.94 5.00 -12.49
N LYS A 35 -6.81 4.08 -12.89
CA LYS A 35 -7.74 4.28 -13.99
C LYS A 35 -9.13 3.85 -13.54
N GLY A 36 -10.15 4.54 -14.03
CA GLY A 36 -11.54 4.17 -13.74
C GLY A 36 -11.93 4.30 -12.27
N THR A 37 -12.48 3.23 -11.70
CA THR A 37 -13.04 3.27 -10.36
C THR A 37 -12.02 3.51 -9.26
N LYS A 38 -10.77 3.09 -9.44
CA LYS A 38 -9.72 3.31 -8.44
C LYS A 38 -9.43 4.80 -8.26
N LYS A 39 -9.39 5.53 -9.36
CA LYS A 39 -9.18 6.98 -9.31
C LYS A 39 -10.31 7.66 -8.54
N GLN A 40 -11.55 7.22 -8.74
CA GLN A 40 -12.70 7.76 -8.03
C GLN A 40 -12.63 7.51 -6.53
N ASN A 41 -12.09 6.36 -6.12
CA ASN A 41 -11.99 6.00 -4.72
C ASN A 41 -11.12 6.96 -3.91
N ILE A 42 -10.08 7.53 -4.52
CA ILE A 42 -9.17 8.44 -3.83
C ILE A 42 -9.46 9.91 -4.10
N GLU A 43 -10.44 10.20 -4.94
CA GLU A 43 -10.82 11.59 -5.23
C GLU A 43 -11.36 12.26 -3.96
N GLY A 44 -10.82 13.44 -3.65
CA GLY A 44 -11.20 14.19 -2.46
C GLY A 44 -10.49 13.76 -1.18
N LEU A 45 -9.70 12.69 -1.19
CA LEU A 45 -8.91 12.28 -0.05
C LEU A 45 -7.62 13.11 0.05
N LYS A 46 -7.11 13.25 1.27
CA LYS A 46 -5.88 13.99 1.53
C LYS A 46 -4.73 13.03 1.79
N PHE A 47 -3.71 13.09 0.95
CA PHE A 47 -2.50 12.29 1.08
C PHE A 47 -1.34 13.04 0.43
N ASN A 48 -0.10 12.67 0.80
CA ASN A 48 1.08 13.38 0.32
C ASN A 48 1.45 13.01 -1.11
N ASP A 49 1.40 11.72 -1.43
CA ASP A 49 1.86 11.25 -2.73
C ASP A 49 1.24 9.90 -3.08
N PHE A 50 1.35 9.56 -4.32
CA PHE A 50 0.91 8.28 -4.88
C PHE A 50 2.10 7.64 -5.59
N VAL A 51 2.46 6.42 -5.21
CA VAL A 51 3.59 5.71 -5.78
C VAL A 51 3.12 4.37 -6.34
N ASP A 52 3.60 4.04 -7.52
CA ASP A 52 3.32 2.74 -8.13
C ASP A 52 3.86 1.61 -7.26
N LYS A 53 3.10 0.53 -7.15
CA LYS A 53 3.44 -0.60 -6.26
C LYS A 53 4.78 -1.24 -6.58
N ASP A 54 5.14 -1.35 -7.85
CA ASP A 54 6.41 -1.97 -8.24
C ASP A 54 7.58 -1.05 -7.90
N THR A 55 7.41 0.26 -8.10
CA THR A 55 8.39 1.26 -7.72
C THR A 55 8.60 1.24 -6.21
N PHE A 56 7.52 1.18 -5.46
CA PHE A 56 7.61 1.14 -3.99
C PHE A 56 8.33 -0.12 -3.51
N LEU A 57 8.03 -1.27 -4.07
CA LEU A 57 8.69 -2.53 -3.70
C LEU A 57 10.19 -2.44 -3.95
N LYS A 58 10.60 -1.89 -5.08
CA LYS A 58 12.02 -1.69 -5.38
C LYS A 58 12.69 -0.77 -4.35
N GLN A 59 12.02 0.28 -3.92
CA GLN A 59 12.53 1.18 -2.90
C GLN A 59 12.72 0.46 -1.56
N VAL A 60 11.78 -0.38 -1.20
CA VAL A 60 11.86 -1.20 0.02
C VAL A 60 13.04 -2.16 -0.05
N GLU A 61 13.19 -2.88 -1.15
CA GLU A 61 14.24 -3.87 -1.33
C GLU A 61 15.63 -3.25 -1.33
N LYS A 62 15.76 -2.05 -1.88
CA LYS A 62 17.05 -1.33 -1.96
C LYS A 62 17.36 -0.52 -0.71
N GLY A 63 16.45 -0.47 0.25
CA GLY A 63 16.60 0.38 1.43
C GLY A 63 16.64 1.86 1.09
N ALA A 64 15.93 2.26 0.03
CA ALA A 64 15.94 3.62 -0.49
C ALA A 64 14.86 4.51 0.13
N ILE A 65 14.12 4.02 1.11
CA ILE A 65 13.11 4.83 1.81
C ILE A 65 13.83 5.72 2.82
N ASN A 66 13.82 7.02 2.57
CA ASN A 66 14.59 8.00 3.33
C ASN A 66 13.73 8.89 4.23
N TYR A 67 12.53 8.46 4.55
CA TYR A 67 11.62 9.16 5.45
C TYR A 67 11.15 8.20 6.54
N LYS A 68 10.71 8.76 7.67
CA LYS A 68 10.23 7.95 8.79
C LYS A 68 8.83 7.44 8.52
N VAL A 69 8.66 6.14 8.70
CA VAL A 69 7.37 5.46 8.52
C VAL A 69 6.87 4.98 9.88
N ASP A 70 5.66 5.37 10.23
CA ASP A 70 5.01 4.93 11.47
C ASP A 70 4.37 3.56 11.32
N SER A 71 3.68 3.36 10.21
CA SER A 71 2.94 2.14 9.97
C SER A 71 2.71 1.93 8.47
N ILE A 72 2.57 0.66 8.11
CA ILE A 72 2.17 0.25 6.77
C ILE A 72 0.88 -0.54 6.88
N TYR A 73 -0.15 -0.09 6.19
CA TYR A 73 -1.41 -0.82 6.02
C TYR A 73 -1.34 -1.53 4.68
N HIS A 74 -1.06 -2.83 4.72
CA HIS A 74 -0.88 -3.60 3.50
C HIS A 74 -2.21 -4.22 3.07
N MET A 75 -2.95 -3.48 2.25
CA MET A 75 -4.25 -3.90 1.70
C MET A 75 -4.12 -4.28 0.22
N GLY A 76 -2.92 -4.21 -0.30
CA GLY A 76 -2.63 -4.37 -1.72
C GLY A 76 -2.33 -5.80 -2.14
N ALA A 77 -3.05 -6.78 -1.59
CA ALA A 77 -2.96 -8.12 -2.14
C ALA A 77 -3.43 -8.08 -3.59
N CYS A 78 -2.75 -8.83 -4.45
CA CYS A 78 -3.16 -8.90 -5.84
C CYS A 78 -4.50 -9.63 -5.93
N SER A 79 -5.54 -8.85 -6.12
CA SER A 79 -6.91 -9.37 -6.19
C SER A 79 -7.46 -9.30 -7.62
N SER A 80 -6.57 -9.24 -8.61
CA SER A 80 -7.00 -9.17 -10.01
C SER A 80 -7.76 -10.44 -10.38
N THR A 81 -9.03 -10.30 -10.65
CA THR A 81 -9.88 -11.41 -11.08
C THR A 81 -9.59 -11.81 -12.52
N THR A 82 -8.78 -11.03 -13.22
CA THR A 82 -8.39 -11.33 -14.60
C THR A 82 -7.16 -12.22 -14.68
N GLU A 83 -6.45 -12.42 -13.57
CA GLU A 83 -5.29 -13.28 -13.55
C GLU A 83 -5.72 -14.73 -13.38
N ASN A 84 -5.34 -15.58 -14.34
CA ASN A 84 -5.73 -16.97 -14.38
C ASN A 84 -4.73 -17.91 -13.69
N ASN A 85 -3.56 -17.41 -13.30
CA ASN A 85 -2.52 -18.22 -12.67
C ASN A 85 -2.53 -18.00 -11.16
N MET A 86 -3.20 -18.90 -10.45
CA MET A 86 -3.31 -18.81 -8.99
C MET A 86 -1.97 -18.97 -8.29
N GLU A 87 -1.08 -19.78 -8.80
CA GLU A 87 0.26 -19.95 -8.22
C GLU A 87 1.04 -18.64 -8.30
N TYR A 88 0.98 -17.98 -9.45
CA TYR A 88 1.63 -16.70 -9.65
C TYR A 88 1.08 -15.64 -8.68
N LEU A 89 -0.23 -15.58 -8.50
CA LEU A 89 -0.87 -14.64 -7.58
C LEU A 89 -0.44 -14.88 -6.13
N ILE A 90 -0.47 -16.14 -5.71
CA ILE A 90 -0.09 -16.51 -4.33
C ILE A 90 1.37 -16.19 -4.09
N GLU A 91 2.25 -16.57 -5.00
CA GLU A 91 3.68 -16.36 -4.87
C GLU A 91 4.02 -14.87 -4.78
N ASN A 92 3.49 -14.05 -5.68
CA ASN A 92 3.75 -12.62 -5.67
C ASN A 92 3.23 -11.94 -4.40
N ASN A 93 2.04 -12.30 -3.96
CA ASN A 93 1.47 -11.72 -2.75
C ASN A 93 2.28 -12.09 -1.52
N VAL A 94 2.73 -13.33 -1.41
CA VAL A 94 3.53 -13.79 -0.28
C VAL A 94 4.88 -13.07 -0.25
N GLU A 95 5.57 -12.99 -1.39
CA GLU A 95 6.88 -12.34 -1.45
C GLU A 95 6.77 -10.84 -1.14
N TYR A 96 5.78 -10.17 -1.69
CA TYR A 96 5.55 -8.76 -1.42
C TYR A 96 5.29 -8.53 0.07
N SER A 97 4.39 -9.31 0.65
CA SER A 97 4.04 -9.19 2.07
C SER A 97 5.24 -9.47 2.97
N LYS A 98 6.06 -10.47 2.62
CA LYS A 98 7.28 -10.78 3.37
C LYS A 98 8.29 -9.63 3.34
N SER A 99 8.48 -9.05 2.17
CA SER A 99 9.41 -7.92 2.01
C SER A 99 8.99 -6.74 2.86
N LEU A 100 7.71 -6.41 2.86
CA LEU A 100 7.18 -5.32 3.69
C LEU A 100 7.30 -5.63 5.17
N GLY A 101 6.99 -6.86 5.57
CA GLY A 101 7.08 -7.27 6.97
C GLY A 101 8.51 -7.18 7.51
N LYS A 102 9.47 -7.66 6.73
CA LYS A 102 10.89 -7.56 7.09
C LYS A 102 11.33 -6.10 7.22
N TRP A 103 10.93 -5.28 6.27
CA TRP A 103 11.26 -3.87 6.30
C TRP A 103 10.70 -3.18 7.54
N CYS A 104 9.46 -3.49 7.91
CA CYS A 104 8.83 -2.93 9.11
C CYS A 104 9.56 -3.34 10.38
N LEU A 105 9.98 -4.61 10.49
CA LEU A 105 10.76 -5.08 11.62
C LEU A 105 12.09 -4.32 11.73
N SER A 106 12.78 -4.16 10.61
CA SER A 106 14.08 -3.49 10.60
C SER A 106 13.99 -2.00 10.89
N ASN A 107 12.86 -1.38 10.60
CA ASN A 107 12.67 0.06 10.73
C ASN A 107 11.71 0.47 11.85
N ASN A 108 11.34 -0.48 12.68
CA ASN A 108 10.47 -0.25 13.84
C ASN A 108 9.12 0.39 13.46
N ALA A 109 8.56 -0.02 12.34
CA ALA A 109 7.26 0.42 11.87
C ALA A 109 6.21 -0.66 12.15
N LYS A 110 4.98 -0.25 12.42
CA LYS A 110 3.87 -1.19 12.58
C LYS A 110 3.46 -1.74 11.22
N TYR A 111 3.16 -3.02 11.18
CA TYR A 111 2.73 -3.69 9.97
C TYR A 111 1.34 -4.27 10.17
N ILE A 112 0.37 -3.77 9.40
CA ILE A 112 -1.02 -4.19 9.47
C ILE A 112 -1.40 -4.69 8.09
N TYR A 113 -1.87 -5.91 7.99
CA TYR A 113 -2.25 -6.46 6.70
C TYR A 113 -3.57 -7.21 6.80
N ALA A 114 -4.29 -7.23 5.68
CA ALA A 114 -5.52 -8.00 5.55
C ALA A 114 -5.18 -9.43 5.18
N SER A 115 -5.75 -10.36 5.89
CA SER A 115 -5.61 -11.78 5.61
C SER A 115 -6.68 -12.25 4.62
#